data_163dfbc1e95a1c680abbdfb79d5030a6
#
_entry.id   163dfbc1e95a1c680abbdfb79d5030a6
#
_cell.length_a   1.000
_cell.length_b   1.000
_cell.length_c   1.000
_cell.angle_alpha   90.00
_cell.angle_beta   90.00
_cell.angle_gamma   90.00
#
_symmetry.space_group_name_H-M   'P 1'
#
loop_
_entity.id
_entity.type
_entity.pdbx_description
1 polymer ?
#
loop_
_entity_poly.entity_id
_entity_poly.type
_entity_poly.pdbx_seq_one_letter_code
_entity_poly.pdbx_strand_id
1 'polypeptide(L)'
;MAYREVFCRDNGFEHVSRYVQGLLLSANKTLQGIYAQIVWPEGEQVSRRAMHAAVFEAGWSHEELMRTHRRTLAPQYRGRGRAVIGLDWTLAYHPYSEKIYGAKPAYDYVHRCWSCYQTVVTAAVANPHRVDGLAAEVQPPNYQKAELAYLAVTQQESYEQMEQVQTRLSELLHYHQHRLGDRKRTEMAVDIVRQLEAEGDYPQADYAFDQGVLTHALTTLIESAGKHWVSEIERTRLVLWKGQWQQVQMVAEPLRKDHPESFRHKKVRCRNGEMREIWAFSKVLRLKKYGRKRLVIIHETADLSDTPRFLLTDALHWDASRTFATWSFRWPIETFHQFAKHLAGFEAAQLRNQEAVKRHFCLSCVAQSALQQASCQGQKSERFEFADESQQPIGQRRYSLAREAVQQVVE
;
A
#
# COMPACT_ATOMS: atom_id res chain seq x y z
N MET A 1 -17.78 -15.17 -8.16
CA MET A 1 -18.87 -15.42 -7.18
C MET A 1 -18.44 -15.28 -5.72
N ALA A 2 -17.16 -15.48 -5.37
CA ALA A 2 -16.68 -15.38 -3.97
C ALA A 2 -17.09 -14.10 -3.24
N TYR A 3 -17.08 -12.94 -3.91
CA TYR A 3 -17.45 -11.66 -3.29
C TYR A 3 -18.94 -11.51 -3.00
N ARG A 4 -19.80 -12.33 -3.62
CA ARG A 4 -21.26 -12.21 -3.42
C ARG A 4 -21.68 -12.44 -1.97
N GLU A 5 -20.98 -13.32 -1.27
CA GLU A 5 -21.28 -13.69 0.12
C GLU A 5 -21.05 -12.54 1.13
N VAL A 6 -20.27 -11.52 0.75
CA VAL A 6 -20.03 -10.33 1.59
C VAL A 6 -21.28 -9.45 1.69
N PHE A 7 -22.22 -9.60 0.74
CA PHE A 7 -23.38 -8.72 0.62
C PHE A 7 -24.66 -9.45 1.04
N CYS A 8 -25.44 -8.81 1.92
CA CYS A 8 -26.71 -9.36 2.42
C CYS A 8 -27.80 -9.46 1.34
N ARG A 9 -27.70 -8.66 0.26
CA ARG A 9 -28.70 -8.56 -0.81
C ARG A 9 -28.04 -8.55 -2.17
N ASP A 10 -28.70 -9.17 -3.18
CA ASP A 10 -28.21 -9.21 -4.57
C ASP A 10 -28.04 -7.82 -5.15
N ASN A 11 -29.03 -6.94 -4.99
CA ASN A 11 -28.96 -5.57 -5.49
C ASN A 11 -27.77 -4.79 -4.91
N GLY A 12 -27.37 -5.05 -3.65
CA GLY A 12 -26.18 -4.44 -3.06
C GLY A 12 -24.90 -4.87 -3.78
N PHE A 13 -24.78 -6.16 -4.04
CA PHE A 13 -23.65 -6.71 -4.79
C PHE A 13 -23.59 -6.16 -6.22
N GLU A 14 -24.72 -6.06 -6.91
CA GLU A 14 -24.79 -5.53 -8.27
C GLU A 14 -24.33 -4.07 -8.34
N HIS A 15 -24.82 -3.20 -7.43
CA HIS A 15 -24.40 -1.81 -7.40
C HIS A 15 -22.92 -1.64 -7.09
N VAL A 16 -22.36 -2.45 -6.17
CA VAL A 16 -20.92 -2.46 -5.90
C VAL A 16 -20.16 -2.98 -7.12
N SER A 17 -20.63 -4.01 -7.79
CA SER A 17 -20.03 -4.51 -9.03
C SER A 17 -20.01 -3.46 -10.14
N ARG A 18 -21.12 -2.75 -10.36
CA ARG A 18 -21.21 -1.61 -11.29
C ARG A 18 -20.23 -0.50 -10.92
N TYR A 19 -20.06 -0.23 -9.62
CA TYR A 19 -19.09 0.75 -9.15
C TYR A 19 -17.63 0.32 -9.44
N VAL A 20 -17.28 -0.93 -9.17
CA VAL A 20 -15.94 -1.49 -9.47
C VAL A 20 -15.65 -1.46 -10.97
N GLN A 21 -16.61 -1.85 -11.81
CA GLN A 21 -16.51 -1.73 -13.26
C GLN A 21 -16.30 -0.26 -13.69
N GLY A 22 -17.06 0.65 -13.12
CA GLY A 22 -16.91 2.08 -13.35
C GLY A 22 -15.54 2.63 -12.96
N LEU A 23 -14.95 2.15 -11.85
CA LEU A 23 -13.57 2.51 -11.48
C LEU A 23 -12.55 2.12 -12.55
N LEU A 24 -12.81 1.06 -13.31
CA LEU A 24 -11.93 0.62 -14.41
C LEU A 24 -12.23 1.33 -15.73
N LEU A 25 -13.49 1.46 -16.07
CA LEU A 25 -13.93 1.82 -17.44
C LEU A 25 -14.24 3.31 -17.58
N SER A 26 -14.80 3.95 -16.57
CA SER A 26 -15.23 5.36 -16.66
C SER A 26 -14.04 6.32 -16.78
N ALA A 27 -14.20 7.35 -17.60
CA ALA A 27 -13.23 8.45 -17.68
C ALA A 27 -13.24 9.27 -16.37
N ASN A 28 -14.45 9.62 -15.88
CA ASN A 28 -14.64 10.23 -14.58
C ASN A 28 -15.03 9.15 -13.55
N LYS A 29 -14.11 8.84 -12.66
CA LYS A 29 -14.22 7.74 -11.68
C LYS A 29 -14.87 8.16 -10.35
N THR A 30 -15.45 9.37 -10.27
CA THR A 30 -16.35 9.72 -9.16
C THR A 30 -17.64 8.93 -9.28
N LEU A 31 -18.37 8.72 -8.19
CA LEU A 31 -19.67 8.05 -8.27
C LEU A 31 -20.64 8.75 -9.25
N GLN A 32 -20.62 10.08 -9.30
CA GLN A 32 -21.40 10.85 -10.24
C GLN A 32 -21.02 10.56 -11.69
N GLY A 33 -19.71 10.53 -11.98
CA GLY A 33 -19.20 10.24 -13.33
C GLY A 33 -19.51 8.79 -13.75
N ILE A 34 -19.31 7.84 -12.82
CA ILE A 34 -19.65 6.42 -13.05
C ILE A 34 -21.15 6.28 -13.33
N TYR A 35 -22.01 6.84 -12.46
CA TYR A 35 -23.47 6.76 -12.62
C TYR A 35 -23.93 7.32 -13.98
N ALA A 36 -23.35 8.43 -14.44
CA ALA A 36 -23.70 9.05 -15.70
C ALA A 36 -23.30 8.21 -16.95
N GLN A 37 -22.41 7.25 -16.79
CA GLN A 37 -21.90 6.39 -17.88
C GLN A 37 -22.48 4.97 -17.84
N ILE A 38 -23.29 4.61 -16.83
CA ILE A 38 -23.93 3.30 -16.75
C ILE A 38 -25.02 3.22 -17.81
N VAL A 39 -24.96 2.18 -18.63
CA VAL A 39 -26.08 1.75 -19.46
C VAL A 39 -26.98 0.87 -18.59
N TRP A 40 -28.19 1.33 -18.33
CA TRP A 40 -29.14 0.62 -17.50
C TRP A 40 -30.03 -0.28 -18.35
N PRO A 41 -30.22 -1.57 -17.98
CA PRO A 41 -31.28 -2.37 -18.57
C PRO A 41 -32.65 -1.73 -18.36
N GLU A 42 -33.58 -2.01 -19.25
CA GLU A 42 -34.94 -1.47 -19.16
C GLU A 42 -35.58 -1.82 -17.83
N GLY A 43 -36.10 -0.83 -17.12
CA GLY A 43 -36.75 -1.00 -15.82
C GLY A 43 -35.80 -1.18 -14.62
N GLU A 44 -34.50 -1.27 -14.81
CA GLU A 44 -33.52 -1.47 -13.71
C GLU A 44 -32.87 -0.18 -13.23
N GLN A 45 -33.16 0.94 -13.84
CA GLN A 45 -32.49 2.20 -13.46
C GLN A 45 -32.90 2.59 -12.03
N VAL A 46 -31.88 2.79 -11.17
CA VAL A 46 -32.03 3.33 -9.82
C VAL A 46 -31.55 4.78 -9.76
N SER A 47 -31.93 5.50 -8.72
CA SER A 47 -31.42 6.85 -8.52
C SER A 47 -29.90 6.79 -8.13
N ARG A 48 -29.17 7.84 -8.47
CA ARG A 48 -27.76 8.00 -8.01
C ARG A 48 -27.65 7.91 -6.48
N ARG A 49 -28.63 8.41 -5.75
CA ARG A 49 -28.68 8.32 -4.28
C ARG A 49 -28.81 6.87 -3.80
N ALA A 50 -29.62 6.06 -4.44
CA ALA A 50 -29.76 4.64 -4.12
C ALA A 50 -28.45 3.88 -4.38
N MET A 51 -27.78 4.13 -5.50
CA MET A 51 -26.46 3.55 -5.78
C MET A 51 -25.43 4.00 -4.74
N HIS A 52 -25.41 5.29 -4.34
CA HIS A 52 -24.53 5.79 -3.29
C HIS A 52 -24.77 5.06 -1.97
N ALA A 53 -26.03 4.92 -1.56
CA ALA A 53 -26.39 4.23 -0.33
C ALA A 53 -25.97 2.75 -0.36
N ALA A 54 -26.16 2.06 -1.48
CA ALA A 54 -25.74 0.67 -1.63
C ALA A 54 -24.21 0.49 -1.53
N VAL A 55 -23.45 1.37 -2.14
CA VAL A 55 -21.97 1.27 -2.16
C VAL A 55 -21.36 1.74 -0.84
N PHE A 56 -21.82 2.86 -0.27
CA PHE A 56 -21.11 3.54 0.81
C PHE A 56 -21.82 3.54 2.17
N GLU A 57 -23.14 3.27 2.23
CA GLU A 57 -23.92 3.37 3.46
C GLU A 57 -24.55 2.03 3.89
N ALA A 58 -24.69 1.05 2.98
CA ALA A 58 -25.27 -0.25 3.29
C ALA A 58 -24.44 -1.06 4.31
N GLY A 59 -25.05 -2.08 4.93
CA GLY A 59 -24.45 -2.82 6.05
C GLY A 59 -23.37 -3.86 5.70
N TRP A 60 -22.77 -3.84 4.49
CA TRP A 60 -21.66 -4.74 4.16
C TRP A 60 -20.33 -4.26 4.76
N SER A 61 -19.45 -5.20 5.11
CA SER A 61 -18.16 -4.92 5.75
C SER A 61 -17.03 -4.80 4.72
N HIS A 62 -16.29 -3.69 4.75
CA HIS A 62 -15.06 -3.55 3.95
C HIS A 62 -13.97 -4.52 4.40
N GLU A 63 -13.92 -4.87 5.69
CA GLU A 63 -12.96 -5.82 6.24
C GLU A 63 -13.22 -7.23 5.71
N GLU A 64 -14.51 -7.65 5.67
CA GLU A 64 -14.90 -8.95 5.12
C GLU A 64 -14.68 -9.01 3.60
N LEU A 65 -14.93 -7.91 2.89
CA LEU A 65 -14.60 -7.78 1.48
C LEU A 65 -13.09 -8.02 1.25
N MET A 66 -12.24 -7.35 2.02
CA MET A 66 -10.79 -7.49 1.86
C MET A 66 -10.28 -8.85 2.32
N ARG A 67 -10.87 -9.46 3.34
CA ARG A 67 -10.58 -10.86 3.71
C ARG A 67 -10.91 -11.82 2.57
N THR A 68 -12.09 -11.70 2.00
CA THR A 68 -12.50 -12.49 0.83
C THR A 68 -11.59 -12.25 -0.36
N HIS A 69 -11.20 -11.00 -0.58
CA HIS A 69 -10.27 -10.60 -1.63
C HIS A 69 -8.91 -11.30 -1.47
N ARG A 70 -8.31 -11.24 -0.30
CA ARG A 70 -7.03 -11.90 0.00
C ARG A 70 -7.10 -13.42 -0.23
N ARG A 71 -8.14 -14.08 0.27
CA ARG A 71 -8.37 -15.52 0.05
C ARG A 71 -8.51 -15.88 -1.43
N THR A 72 -9.22 -15.06 -2.19
CA THR A 72 -9.40 -15.27 -3.65
C THR A 72 -8.09 -15.13 -4.41
N LEU A 73 -7.21 -14.24 -3.98
CA LEU A 73 -5.90 -14.01 -4.60
C LEU A 73 -4.85 -15.04 -4.18
N ALA A 74 -4.91 -15.57 -2.97
CA ALA A 74 -3.87 -16.43 -2.39
C ALA A 74 -3.42 -17.59 -3.29
N PRO A 75 -4.31 -18.31 -4.02
CA PRO A 75 -3.89 -19.37 -4.95
C PRO A 75 -2.95 -18.90 -6.06
N GLN A 76 -3.02 -17.63 -6.46
CA GLN A 76 -2.16 -17.06 -7.51
C GLN A 76 -0.70 -16.87 -7.05
N TYR A 77 -0.47 -16.93 -5.74
CA TYR A 77 0.84 -16.74 -5.11
C TYR A 77 1.43 -18.02 -4.53
N ARG A 78 0.65 -19.11 -4.49
CA ARG A 78 1.12 -20.41 -4.01
C ARG A 78 1.85 -21.14 -5.15
N GLY A 79 3.10 -21.54 -4.90
CA GLY A 79 3.86 -22.40 -5.81
C GLY A 79 4.38 -21.76 -7.11
N ARG A 80 4.16 -20.46 -7.33
CA ARG A 80 4.60 -19.74 -8.54
C ARG A 80 5.84 -18.87 -8.32
N GLY A 81 6.83 -19.39 -7.62
CA GLY A 81 8.04 -18.64 -7.27
C GLY A 81 7.91 -17.87 -5.96
N ARG A 82 8.83 -16.92 -5.74
CA ARG A 82 8.86 -16.14 -4.51
C ARG A 82 7.70 -15.14 -4.49
N ALA A 83 6.93 -15.15 -3.41
CA ALA A 83 5.99 -14.10 -3.08
C ALA A 83 6.58 -13.19 -1.99
N VAL A 84 6.40 -11.88 -2.14
CA VAL A 84 6.85 -10.90 -1.15
C VAL A 84 5.74 -9.87 -0.94
N ILE A 85 5.46 -9.58 0.32
CA ILE A 85 4.52 -8.53 0.71
C ILE A 85 5.30 -7.23 0.89
N GLY A 86 5.00 -6.25 0.05
CA GLY A 86 5.49 -4.88 0.19
C GLY A 86 4.60 -4.09 1.14
N LEU A 87 5.23 -3.26 1.99
CA LEU A 87 4.55 -2.31 2.87
C LEU A 87 5.05 -0.91 2.56
N ASP A 88 4.12 0.03 2.35
CA ASP A 88 4.44 1.42 2.08
C ASP A 88 3.22 2.31 2.37
N TRP A 89 3.35 3.61 2.16
CA TRP A 89 2.23 4.55 2.15
C TRP A 89 2.28 5.43 0.92
N THR A 90 1.12 5.88 0.50
CA THR A 90 0.98 6.81 -0.61
C THR A 90 0.08 7.98 -0.23
N LEU A 91 0.21 9.08 -0.95
CA LEU A 91 -0.63 10.26 -0.81
C LEU A 91 -1.71 10.24 -1.90
N ALA A 92 -2.99 10.20 -1.53
CA ALA A 92 -4.11 10.40 -2.45
C ALA A 92 -4.45 11.89 -2.53
N TYR A 93 -4.42 12.44 -3.74
CA TYR A 93 -4.48 13.87 -4.00
C TYR A 93 -5.90 14.42 -4.06
N HIS A 94 -6.19 15.47 -3.26
CA HIS A 94 -7.51 16.12 -3.20
C HIS A 94 -7.37 17.63 -3.11
N PRO A 95 -6.90 18.32 -4.16
CA PRO A 95 -6.46 19.72 -4.09
C PRO A 95 -7.58 20.72 -3.72
N TYR A 96 -8.84 20.35 -3.99
CA TYR A 96 -9.97 21.25 -3.86
C TYR A 96 -10.91 20.92 -2.69
N SER A 97 -10.55 19.99 -1.81
CA SER A 97 -11.46 19.56 -0.75
C SER A 97 -10.80 19.31 0.59
N GLU A 98 -11.16 20.13 1.56
CA GLU A 98 -10.77 19.99 2.97
C GLU A 98 -11.72 19.08 3.77
N LYS A 99 -12.90 18.73 3.20
CA LYS A 99 -13.96 18.00 3.90
C LYS A 99 -13.91 16.49 3.70
N ILE A 100 -12.98 15.99 2.91
CA ILE A 100 -12.77 14.55 2.72
C ILE A 100 -12.17 13.95 4.00
N TYR A 101 -12.73 12.83 4.48
CA TYR A 101 -12.21 12.18 5.67
C TYR A 101 -10.73 11.81 5.53
N GLY A 102 -9.93 12.16 6.52
CA GLY A 102 -8.47 11.90 6.54
C GLY A 102 -7.64 12.83 5.66
N ALA A 103 -8.27 13.74 4.90
CA ALA A 103 -7.54 14.72 4.11
C ALA A 103 -6.89 15.77 5.01
N LYS A 104 -5.64 16.10 4.73
CA LYS A 104 -4.84 17.09 5.47
C LYS A 104 -3.83 17.76 4.55
N PRO A 105 -3.42 19.00 4.85
CA PRO A 105 -2.32 19.63 4.14
C PRO A 105 -1.03 18.82 4.28
N ALA A 106 -0.37 18.56 3.17
CA ALA A 106 0.94 17.94 3.12
C ALA A 106 1.76 18.55 1.97
N TYR A 107 3.08 18.58 2.14
CA TYR A 107 3.97 18.99 1.08
C TYR A 107 4.21 17.83 0.10
N ASP A 108 3.91 18.07 -1.16
CA ASP A 108 4.20 17.15 -2.25
C ASP A 108 5.59 17.44 -2.82
N TYR A 109 6.51 16.52 -2.61
CA TYR A 109 7.88 16.63 -3.11
C TYR A 109 7.98 16.43 -4.63
N VAL A 110 6.99 15.77 -5.23
CA VAL A 110 6.94 15.54 -6.69
C VAL A 110 6.50 16.82 -7.40
N HIS A 111 5.38 17.41 -6.96
CA HIS A 111 4.85 18.64 -7.53
C HIS A 111 5.40 19.91 -6.89
N ARG A 112 6.22 19.77 -5.83
CA ARG A 112 6.87 20.88 -5.08
C ARG A 112 5.88 21.94 -4.58
N CYS A 113 4.73 21.50 -4.09
CA CYS A 113 3.68 22.39 -3.57
C CYS A 113 3.02 21.81 -2.31
N TRP A 114 2.42 22.69 -1.53
CA TRP A 114 1.48 22.29 -0.48
C TRP A 114 0.11 22.04 -1.08
N SER A 115 -0.50 20.93 -0.75
CA SER A 115 -1.85 20.59 -1.19
C SER A 115 -2.54 19.69 -0.17
N CYS A 116 -3.79 19.33 -0.43
CA CYS A 116 -4.58 18.47 0.45
C CYS A 116 -4.47 17.01 -0.01
N TYR A 117 -4.10 16.11 0.91
CA TYR A 117 -3.88 14.69 0.66
C TYR A 117 -4.45 13.83 1.76
N GLN A 118 -4.98 12.66 1.38
CA GLN A 118 -5.13 11.55 2.31
C GLN A 118 -3.85 10.72 2.30
N THR A 119 -3.33 10.38 3.47
CA THR A 119 -2.24 9.40 3.58
C THR A 119 -2.86 8.01 3.71
N VAL A 120 -2.50 7.11 2.82
CA VAL A 120 -3.00 5.73 2.80
C VAL A 120 -1.84 4.77 3.01
N VAL A 121 -1.90 3.96 4.07
CA VAL A 121 -0.94 2.88 4.33
C VAL A 121 -1.42 1.64 3.59
N THR A 122 -0.53 1.03 2.83
CA THR A 122 -0.87 -0.07 1.94
C THR A 122 0.00 -1.29 2.17
N ALA A 123 -0.56 -2.45 1.90
CA ALA A 123 0.16 -3.68 1.69
C ALA A 123 -0.19 -4.25 0.31
N ALA A 124 0.81 -4.71 -0.42
CA ALA A 124 0.61 -5.38 -1.69
C ALA A 124 1.49 -6.62 -1.77
N VAL A 125 0.95 -7.73 -2.28
CA VAL A 125 1.70 -8.94 -2.53
C VAL A 125 2.18 -8.95 -3.98
N ALA A 126 3.43 -9.32 -4.18
CA ALA A 126 4.03 -9.40 -5.50
C ALA A 126 4.71 -10.75 -5.72
N ASN A 127 4.61 -11.26 -6.93
CA ASN A 127 5.44 -12.32 -7.48
C ASN A 127 6.12 -11.81 -8.77
N PRO A 128 6.92 -12.60 -9.52
CA PRO A 128 7.54 -12.13 -10.75
C PRO A 128 6.57 -11.54 -11.78
N HIS A 129 5.31 -11.97 -11.80
CA HIS A 129 4.37 -11.68 -12.88
C HIS A 129 3.30 -10.65 -12.53
N ARG A 130 2.94 -10.50 -11.25
CA ARG A 130 1.82 -9.65 -10.84
C ARG A 130 2.03 -8.98 -9.50
N VAL A 131 1.24 -7.96 -9.21
CA VAL A 131 1.14 -7.29 -7.92
C VAL A 131 -0.30 -6.96 -7.60
N ASP A 132 -0.77 -7.36 -6.42
CA ASP A 132 -2.14 -7.13 -5.97
C ASP A 132 -2.18 -6.46 -4.61
N GLY A 133 -3.09 -5.50 -4.43
CA GLY A 133 -3.31 -4.83 -3.16
C GLY A 133 -3.97 -5.75 -2.14
N LEU A 134 -3.37 -5.86 -0.95
CA LEU A 134 -3.90 -6.65 0.17
C LEU A 134 -4.59 -5.80 1.23
N ALA A 135 -4.18 -4.55 1.37
CA ALA A 135 -4.75 -3.59 2.31
C ALA A 135 -4.52 -2.17 1.82
N ALA A 136 -5.46 -1.29 2.12
CA ALA A 136 -5.34 0.15 1.89
C ALA A 136 -6.11 0.89 3.02
N GLU A 137 -5.37 1.34 4.03
CA GLU A 137 -5.91 1.96 5.23
C GLU A 137 -5.62 3.46 5.24
N VAL A 138 -6.66 4.28 5.27
CA VAL A 138 -6.52 5.73 5.37
C VAL A 138 -6.10 6.13 6.78
N GLN A 139 -5.07 6.97 6.88
CA GLN A 139 -4.66 7.54 8.16
C GLN A 139 -5.74 8.51 8.66
N PRO A 140 -6.26 8.31 9.89
CA PRO A 140 -7.24 9.23 10.45
C PRO A 140 -6.67 10.65 10.59
N PRO A 141 -7.53 11.67 10.64
CA PRO A 141 -7.10 13.03 10.88
C PRO A 141 -6.38 13.15 12.23
N ASN A 142 -5.32 13.98 12.28
CA ASN A 142 -4.69 14.31 13.55
C ASN A 142 -5.42 15.52 14.16
N TYR A 143 -6.11 15.27 15.26
CA TYR A 143 -6.91 16.29 15.93
C TYR A 143 -6.21 16.90 17.16
N GLN A 144 -5.02 16.46 17.52
CA GLN A 144 -4.30 16.91 18.73
C GLN A 144 -4.21 18.43 18.83
N LYS A 145 -3.93 19.10 17.70
CA LYS A 145 -3.84 20.57 17.68
C LYS A 145 -5.20 21.22 17.94
N ALA A 146 -6.27 20.67 17.38
CA ALA A 146 -7.63 21.14 17.60
C ALA A 146 -8.10 20.87 19.04
N GLU A 147 -7.73 19.74 19.62
CA GLU A 147 -8.01 19.41 21.02
C GLU A 147 -7.30 20.36 21.98
N LEU A 148 -6.03 20.62 21.76
CA LEU A 148 -5.27 21.58 22.60
C LEU A 148 -5.86 22.99 22.51
N ALA A 149 -6.25 23.44 21.32
CA ALA A 149 -6.91 24.73 21.17
C ALA A 149 -8.28 24.76 21.87
N TYR A 150 -9.06 23.70 21.76
CA TYR A 150 -10.36 23.56 22.44
C TYR A 150 -10.20 23.56 23.97
N LEU A 151 -9.23 22.82 24.50
CA LEU A 151 -8.93 22.80 25.93
C LEU A 151 -8.50 24.18 26.45
N ALA A 152 -7.67 24.91 25.71
CA ALA A 152 -7.24 26.25 26.06
C ALA A 152 -8.42 27.24 26.16
N VAL A 153 -9.35 27.19 25.18
CA VAL A 153 -10.58 28.00 25.20
C VAL A 153 -11.48 27.60 26.37
N THR A 154 -11.70 26.30 26.58
CA THR A 154 -12.53 25.78 27.68
C THR A 154 -11.97 26.16 29.05
N GLN A 155 -10.64 26.11 29.20
CA GLN A 155 -9.97 26.54 30.44
C GLN A 155 -10.17 28.05 30.70
N GLN A 156 -10.11 28.85 29.67
CA GLN A 156 -10.35 30.30 29.79
C GLN A 156 -11.80 30.61 30.15
N GLU A 157 -12.77 29.92 29.54
CA GLU A 157 -14.19 30.12 29.77
C GLU A 157 -14.69 29.53 31.11
N SER A 158 -13.96 28.59 31.71
CA SER A 158 -14.30 28.00 33.03
C SER A 158 -14.35 29.02 34.15
N TYR A 159 -13.73 30.18 33.97
CA TYR A 159 -13.81 31.29 34.90
C TYR A 159 -15.00 32.22 34.68
N GLU A 160 -15.66 32.15 33.53
CA GLU A 160 -16.68 33.10 33.13
C GLU A 160 -18.12 32.54 33.10
N GLN A 161 -18.32 31.26 32.71
CA GLN A 161 -19.65 30.68 32.57
C GLN A 161 -19.68 29.14 32.73
N MET A 162 -20.07 28.65 33.91
CA MET A 162 -20.03 27.22 34.26
C MET A 162 -20.92 26.33 33.37
N GLU A 163 -22.05 26.81 32.86
CA GLU A 163 -23.00 26.04 32.05
C GLU A 163 -22.44 25.75 30.65
N GLN A 164 -21.70 26.68 30.07
CA GLN A 164 -21.02 26.50 28.79
C GLN A 164 -19.84 25.54 28.89
N VAL A 165 -19.16 25.52 30.04
CA VAL A 165 -18.08 24.57 30.33
C VAL A 165 -18.59 23.13 30.34
N GLN A 166 -19.74 22.86 30.96
CA GLN A 166 -20.31 21.50 31.00
C GLN A 166 -20.69 21.02 29.61
N THR A 167 -21.29 21.87 28.78
CA THR A 167 -21.63 21.52 27.39
C THR A 167 -20.38 21.20 26.58
N ARG A 168 -19.33 22.03 26.67
CA ARG A 168 -18.06 21.83 25.96
C ARG A 168 -17.25 20.63 26.47
N LEU A 169 -17.28 20.34 27.77
CA LEU A 169 -16.67 19.14 28.31
C LEU A 169 -17.36 17.87 27.80
N SER A 170 -18.69 17.89 27.67
CA SER A 170 -19.47 16.79 27.09
C SER A 170 -19.14 16.60 25.61
N GLU A 171 -19.02 17.68 24.85
CA GLU A 171 -18.58 17.66 23.46
C GLU A 171 -17.15 17.16 23.32
N LEU A 172 -16.24 17.58 24.21
CA LEU A 172 -14.85 17.14 24.25
C LEU A 172 -14.75 15.65 24.60
N LEU A 173 -15.52 15.15 25.54
CA LEU A 173 -15.61 13.74 25.91
C LEU A 173 -16.13 12.90 24.73
N HIS A 174 -17.19 13.36 24.07
CA HIS A 174 -17.70 12.74 22.84
C HIS A 174 -16.65 12.74 21.73
N TYR A 175 -15.92 13.81 21.59
CA TYR A 175 -14.82 13.97 20.68
C TYR A 175 -13.67 12.99 20.97
N HIS A 176 -13.25 12.81 22.25
CA HIS A 176 -12.26 11.82 22.66
C HIS A 176 -12.71 10.39 22.42
N GLN A 177 -13.94 10.05 22.74
CA GLN A 177 -14.49 8.71 22.55
C GLN A 177 -14.49 8.27 21.09
N HIS A 178 -14.66 9.21 20.14
CA HIS A 178 -14.70 8.92 18.70
C HIS A 178 -13.38 9.13 17.98
N ARG A 179 -12.33 9.64 18.65
CA ARG A 179 -11.07 10.10 18.06
C ARG A 179 -9.80 9.50 18.64
N LEU A 180 -9.91 8.55 19.53
CA LEU A 180 -8.75 7.77 20.02
C LEU A 180 -8.02 7.00 18.89
N GLY A 181 -8.24 7.41 17.64
CA GLY A 181 -7.68 6.84 16.44
C GLY A 181 -6.58 7.66 15.80
N ASP A 182 -5.93 8.61 16.47
CA ASP A 182 -4.69 9.19 15.91
C ASP A 182 -3.62 8.10 15.90
N ARG A 183 -3.50 7.44 14.75
CA ARG A 183 -2.59 6.32 14.56
C ARG A 183 -1.46 6.76 13.65
N LYS A 184 -0.24 6.49 14.08
CA LYS A 184 0.93 6.68 13.23
C LYS A 184 0.90 5.68 12.08
N ARG A 185 1.38 6.09 10.92
CA ARG A 185 1.51 5.21 9.74
C ARG A 185 2.23 3.90 10.04
N THR A 186 3.25 3.95 10.88
CA THR A 186 4.01 2.77 11.31
C THR A 186 3.20 1.83 12.22
N GLU A 187 2.28 2.34 13.02
CA GLU A 187 1.36 1.53 13.84
C GLU A 187 0.31 0.87 12.94
N MET A 188 -0.21 1.60 11.95
CA MET A 188 -1.12 1.04 10.96
C MET A 188 -0.47 -0.09 10.14
N ALA A 189 0.81 0.07 9.76
CA ALA A 189 1.56 -1.00 9.09
C ALA A 189 1.68 -2.26 9.98
N VAL A 190 1.91 -2.09 11.28
CA VAL A 190 1.93 -3.21 12.25
C VAL A 190 0.57 -3.92 12.31
N ASP A 191 -0.54 -3.15 12.33
CA ASP A 191 -1.88 -3.75 12.38
C ASP A 191 -2.25 -4.48 11.09
N ILE A 192 -1.87 -3.94 9.94
CA ILE A 192 -2.03 -4.63 8.64
C ILE A 192 -1.28 -5.97 8.67
N VAL A 193 -0.02 -5.98 9.09
CA VAL A 193 0.75 -7.24 9.18
C VAL A 193 0.13 -8.21 10.18
N ARG A 194 -0.31 -7.72 11.35
CA ARG A 194 -0.99 -8.56 12.34
C ARG A 194 -2.23 -9.23 11.76
N GLN A 195 -3.01 -8.50 10.98
CA GLN A 195 -4.19 -9.04 10.32
C GLN A 195 -3.81 -10.07 9.25
N LEU A 196 -2.85 -9.77 8.39
CA LEU A 196 -2.39 -10.69 7.32
C LEU A 196 -1.85 -12.00 7.90
N GLU A 197 -1.07 -11.94 8.98
CA GLU A 197 -0.51 -13.13 9.63
C GLU A 197 -1.59 -13.92 10.39
N ALA A 198 -2.58 -13.26 10.99
CA ALA A 198 -3.71 -13.94 11.64
C ALA A 198 -4.60 -14.67 10.63
N GLU A 199 -4.74 -14.16 9.40
CA GLU A 199 -5.48 -14.83 8.32
C GLU A 199 -4.71 -15.99 7.70
N GLY A 200 -3.38 -15.92 7.64
CA GLY A 200 -2.49 -16.99 7.18
C GLY A 200 -2.60 -17.35 5.69
N ASP A 201 -3.18 -16.50 4.86
CA ASP A 201 -3.41 -16.77 3.44
C ASP A 201 -2.12 -16.84 2.61
N TYR A 202 -1.04 -16.19 3.08
CA TYR A 202 0.26 -16.08 2.40
C TYR A 202 1.41 -16.69 3.21
N PRO A 203 1.40 -18.00 3.52
CA PRO A 203 2.32 -18.60 4.48
C PRO A 203 3.80 -18.55 4.04
N GLN A 204 4.07 -18.46 2.75
CA GLN A 204 5.44 -18.47 2.19
C GLN A 204 5.94 -17.06 1.81
N ALA A 205 5.16 -16.01 2.03
CA ALA A 205 5.55 -14.66 1.65
C ALA A 205 6.46 -14.04 2.70
N ASP A 206 7.63 -13.56 2.25
CA ASP A 206 8.52 -12.68 3.02
C ASP A 206 8.04 -11.23 2.91
N TYR A 207 8.63 -10.32 3.69
CA TYR A 207 8.30 -8.90 3.68
C TYR A 207 9.44 -8.05 3.11
N ALA A 208 9.08 -7.00 2.35
CA ALA A 208 10.03 -5.98 1.91
C ALA A 208 9.42 -4.59 2.05
N PHE A 209 10.17 -3.66 2.64
CA PHE A 209 9.68 -2.30 2.87
C PHE A 209 10.83 -1.29 2.94
N ASP A 210 10.49 0.00 2.88
CA ASP A 210 11.44 1.10 2.95
C ASP A 210 11.80 1.44 4.41
N GLN A 211 12.88 2.20 4.57
CA GLN A 211 13.36 2.71 5.86
C GLN A 211 12.27 3.48 6.63
N GLY A 212 11.35 4.14 5.94
CA GLY A 212 10.25 4.88 6.55
C GLY A 212 9.27 4.00 7.32
N VAL A 213 9.07 2.76 6.87
CA VAL A 213 8.17 1.78 7.50
C VAL A 213 8.90 0.99 8.59
N LEU A 214 10.23 0.92 8.55
CA LEU A 214 11.06 0.11 9.43
C LEU A 214 10.94 0.54 10.90
N THR A 215 10.28 -0.28 11.71
CA THR A 215 10.20 -0.13 13.17
C THR A 215 10.54 -1.44 13.89
N HIS A 216 10.95 -1.35 15.15
CA HIS A 216 11.22 -2.54 15.96
C HIS A 216 9.93 -3.37 16.15
N ALA A 217 8.80 -2.72 16.39
CA ALA A 217 7.52 -3.41 16.57
C ALA A 217 7.13 -4.22 15.33
N LEU A 218 7.29 -3.64 14.13
CA LEU A 218 6.99 -4.32 12.88
C LEU A 218 7.90 -5.54 12.66
N THR A 219 9.22 -5.35 12.82
CA THR A 219 10.18 -6.44 12.60
C THR A 219 10.01 -7.57 13.59
N THR A 220 9.75 -7.25 14.87
CA THR A 220 9.48 -8.27 15.90
C THR A 220 8.20 -9.06 15.59
N LEU A 221 7.15 -8.41 15.11
CA LEU A 221 5.91 -9.08 14.71
C LEU A 221 6.15 -10.06 13.56
N ILE A 222 6.84 -9.63 12.49
CA ILE A 222 7.15 -10.48 11.34
C ILE A 222 8.02 -11.68 11.77
N GLU A 223 9.06 -11.43 12.57
CA GLU A 223 9.95 -12.48 13.10
C GLU A 223 9.19 -13.47 14.00
N SER A 224 8.24 -13.00 14.83
CA SER A 224 7.41 -13.87 15.67
C SER A 224 6.44 -14.75 14.88
N ALA A 225 6.05 -14.32 13.69
CA ALA A 225 5.26 -15.10 12.75
C ALA A 225 6.10 -16.12 11.95
N GLY A 226 7.42 -16.23 12.23
CA GLY A 226 8.34 -17.14 11.54
C GLY A 226 8.67 -16.73 10.12
N LYS A 227 8.46 -15.48 9.76
CA LYS A 227 8.73 -14.91 8.43
C LYS A 227 9.96 -14.01 8.44
N HIS A 228 10.48 -13.78 7.24
CA HIS A 228 11.64 -12.93 7.05
C HIS A 228 11.26 -11.60 6.41
N TRP A 229 12.12 -10.61 6.65
CA TRP A 229 11.97 -9.28 6.08
C TRP A 229 13.28 -8.73 5.55
N VAL A 230 13.16 -7.82 4.58
CA VAL A 230 14.27 -7.00 4.08
C VAL A 230 13.83 -5.54 4.07
N SER A 231 14.67 -4.67 4.58
CA SER A 231 14.45 -3.23 4.52
C SER A 231 15.73 -2.48 4.21
N GLU A 232 15.61 -1.36 3.52
CA GLU A 232 16.67 -0.36 3.50
C GLU A 232 16.78 0.32 4.86
N ILE A 233 17.98 0.71 5.28
CA ILE A 233 18.21 1.43 6.52
C ILE A 233 18.96 2.74 6.27
N GLU A 234 18.73 3.70 7.16
CA GLU A 234 19.45 4.96 7.13
C GLU A 234 20.95 4.74 7.37
N ARG A 235 21.77 5.47 6.64
CA ARG A 235 23.25 5.47 6.75
C ARG A 235 23.78 5.82 8.13
N THR A 236 22.96 6.49 8.96
CA THR A 236 23.30 6.91 10.33
C THR A 236 22.99 5.85 11.39
N ARG A 237 22.40 4.70 11.03
CA ARG A 237 22.12 3.62 11.99
C ARG A 237 23.38 3.07 12.62
N LEU A 238 23.31 2.80 13.93
CA LEU A 238 24.46 2.33 14.70
C LEU A 238 24.58 0.80 14.64
N VAL A 239 25.77 0.35 14.25
CA VAL A 239 26.18 -1.07 14.25
C VAL A 239 27.38 -1.25 15.17
N LEU A 240 27.49 -2.42 15.78
CA LEU A 240 28.67 -2.81 16.56
C LEU A 240 29.75 -3.33 15.60
N TRP A 241 30.78 -2.52 15.37
CA TRP A 241 31.91 -2.83 14.51
C TRP A 241 33.22 -2.80 15.30
N LYS A 242 33.98 -3.89 15.27
CA LYS A 242 35.28 -4.03 16.01
C LYS A 242 35.17 -3.59 17.49
N GLY A 243 34.03 -3.94 18.15
CA GLY A 243 33.81 -3.61 19.56
C GLY A 243 33.26 -2.20 19.86
N GLN A 244 33.07 -1.36 18.84
CA GLN A 244 32.57 0.02 18.99
C GLN A 244 31.27 0.24 18.21
N TRP A 245 30.39 1.08 18.77
CA TRP A 245 29.18 1.53 18.08
C TRP A 245 29.51 2.61 17.07
N GLN A 246 29.33 2.33 15.79
CA GLN A 246 29.60 3.25 14.68
C GLN A 246 28.39 3.34 13.76
N GLN A 247 28.26 4.47 13.06
CA GLN A 247 27.26 4.60 11.99
C GLN A 247 27.62 3.68 10.82
N VAL A 248 26.62 3.12 10.15
CA VAL A 248 26.83 2.19 9.03
C VAL A 248 27.71 2.82 7.94
N GLN A 249 27.51 4.10 7.62
CA GLN A 249 28.33 4.82 6.65
C GLN A 249 29.82 4.89 7.06
N MET A 250 30.10 5.07 8.35
CA MET A 250 31.48 5.13 8.87
C MET A 250 32.18 3.76 8.82
N VAL A 251 31.42 2.69 8.71
CA VAL A 251 31.95 1.34 8.46
C VAL A 251 32.12 1.11 6.95
N ALA A 252 31.22 1.59 6.12
CA ALA A 252 31.24 1.40 4.67
C ALA A 252 32.39 2.13 3.98
N GLU A 253 32.66 3.38 4.37
CA GLU A 253 33.71 4.20 3.75
C GLU A 253 35.14 3.59 3.84
N PRO A 254 35.65 3.20 5.02
CA PRO A 254 36.95 2.52 5.12
C PRO A 254 36.98 1.17 4.39
N LEU A 255 35.87 0.40 4.44
CA LEU A 255 35.79 -0.86 3.69
C LEU A 255 35.92 -0.62 2.19
N ARG A 256 35.27 0.39 1.65
CA ARG A 256 35.39 0.74 0.23
C ARG A 256 36.77 1.19 -0.15
N LYS A 257 37.39 2.05 0.69
CA LYS A 257 38.70 2.67 0.40
C LYS A 257 39.89 1.72 0.61
N ASP A 258 39.86 1.01 1.74
CA ASP A 258 41.02 0.26 2.20
C ASP A 258 40.90 -1.25 1.89
N HIS A 259 39.66 -1.74 1.67
CA HIS A 259 39.36 -3.15 1.45
C HIS A 259 38.29 -3.35 0.36
N PRO A 260 38.47 -2.78 -0.86
CA PRO A 260 37.51 -2.91 -1.95
C PRO A 260 37.24 -4.37 -2.35
N GLU A 261 38.20 -5.27 -2.17
CA GLU A 261 38.08 -6.71 -2.40
C GLU A 261 37.06 -7.40 -1.52
N SER A 262 36.62 -6.76 -0.42
CA SER A 262 35.56 -7.27 0.44
C SER A 262 34.15 -7.15 -0.20
N PHE A 263 34.03 -6.32 -1.23
CA PHE A 263 32.83 -6.20 -2.04
C PHE A 263 32.84 -7.21 -3.18
N ARG A 264 32.10 -8.29 -3.02
CA ARG A 264 32.06 -9.36 -4.01
C ARG A 264 31.07 -9.07 -5.12
N HIS A 265 31.52 -9.19 -6.36
CA HIS A 265 30.64 -9.11 -7.54
C HIS A 265 29.59 -10.22 -7.54
N LYS A 266 28.34 -9.86 -7.83
CA LYS A 266 27.19 -10.76 -7.92
C LYS A 266 26.31 -10.36 -9.09
N LYS A 267 25.86 -11.37 -9.84
CA LYS A 267 24.76 -11.22 -10.81
C LYS A 267 23.47 -11.69 -10.15
N VAL A 268 22.49 -10.81 -10.02
CA VAL A 268 21.25 -11.09 -9.29
C VAL A 268 20.08 -10.94 -10.23
N ARG A 269 19.25 -11.98 -10.31
CA ARG A 269 17.99 -11.92 -11.03
C ARG A 269 16.95 -11.20 -10.15
N CYS A 270 16.55 -10.00 -10.60
CA CYS A 270 15.51 -9.21 -9.97
C CYS A 270 14.10 -9.74 -10.30
N ARG A 271 13.09 -9.16 -9.64
CA ARG A 271 11.69 -9.58 -9.80
C ARG A 271 11.21 -9.61 -11.26
N ASN A 272 11.54 -8.60 -12.04
CA ASN A 272 11.14 -8.45 -13.45
C ASN A 272 11.92 -9.34 -14.43
N GLY A 273 12.74 -10.26 -13.92
CA GLY A 273 13.63 -11.10 -14.71
C GLY A 273 14.93 -10.43 -15.15
N GLU A 274 15.08 -9.12 -14.93
CA GLU A 274 16.30 -8.37 -15.22
C GLU A 274 17.47 -8.91 -14.39
N MET A 275 18.61 -9.08 -15.03
CA MET A 275 19.87 -9.39 -14.37
C MET A 275 20.58 -8.10 -14.00
N ARG A 276 20.77 -7.86 -12.69
CA ARG A 276 21.55 -6.74 -12.18
C ARG A 276 22.88 -7.20 -11.63
N GLU A 277 23.90 -6.46 -11.93
CA GLU A 277 25.23 -6.64 -11.36
C GLU A 277 25.39 -5.74 -10.14
N ILE A 278 25.84 -6.32 -9.04
CA ILE A 278 26.07 -5.60 -7.79
C ILE A 278 27.41 -6.01 -7.18
N TRP A 279 28.02 -5.10 -6.45
CA TRP A 279 29.19 -5.35 -5.60
C TRP A 279 28.75 -5.25 -4.16
N ALA A 280 28.80 -6.36 -3.44
CA ALA A 280 28.14 -6.45 -2.13
C ALA A 280 29.11 -6.94 -1.04
N PHE A 281 29.16 -6.18 0.06
CA PHE A 281 29.68 -6.64 1.34
C PHE A 281 28.53 -7.15 2.20
N SER A 282 28.67 -8.33 2.82
CA SER A 282 27.62 -8.92 3.65
C SER A 282 28.19 -9.48 4.95
N LYS A 283 27.64 -9.03 6.08
CA LYS A 283 28.08 -9.50 7.40
C LYS A 283 26.94 -9.51 8.40
N VAL A 284 26.92 -10.50 9.28
CA VAL A 284 26.04 -10.51 10.45
C VAL A 284 26.64 -9.62 11.53
N LEU A 285 25.90 -8.59 11.92
CA LEU A 285 26.32 -7.58 12.89
C LEU A 285 25.21 -7.35 13.94
N ARG A 286 25.57 -6.73 15.05
CA ARG A 286 24.61 -6.26 16.04
C ARG A 286 24.26 -4.80 15.76
N LEU A 287 22.99 -4.51 15.54
CA LEU A 287 22.47 -3.15 15.42
C LEU A 287 21.88 -2.71 16.75
N LYS A 288 22.09 -1.46 17.13
CA LYS A 288 21.70 -0.94 18.45
C LYS A 288 20.19 -1.10 18.71
N LYS A 289 19.34 -0.90 17.70
CA LYS A 289 17.89 -0.96 17.82
C LYS A 289 17.29 -2.34 17.48
N TYR A 290 17.92 -3.09 16.58
CA TYR A 290 17.32 -4.30 15.98
C TYR A 290 18.01 -5.60 16.39
N GLY A 291 19.06 -5.55 17.22
CA GLY A 291 19.80 -6.74 17.65
C GLY A 291 20.70 -7.33 16.55
N ARG A 292 20.84 -8.64 16.53
CA ARG A 292 21.69 -9.37 15.59
C ARG A 292 20.95 -9.55 14.26
N LYS A 293 21.46 -8.91 13.19
CA LYS A 293 20.88 -8.93 11.85
C LYS A 293 21.98 -9.05 10.80
N ARG A 294 21.60 -9.41 9.58
CA ARG A 294 22.52 -9.37 8.44
C ARG A 294 22.43 -8.00 7.77
N LEU A 295 23.56 -7.32 7.74
CA LEU A 295 23.76 -6.08 6.97
C LEU A 295 24.39 -6.45 5.62
N VAL A 296 23.83 -5.86 4.55
CA VAL A 296 24.38 -5.93 3.19
C VAL A 296 24.59 -4.50 2.70
N ILE A 297 25.84 -4.18 2.36
CA ILE A 297 26.24 -2.90 1.76
C ILE A 297 26.43 -3.16 0.27
N ILE A 298 25.74 -2.40 -0.59
CA ILE A 298 25.64 -2.67 -2.01
C ILE A 298 26.06 -1.44 -2.80
N HIS A 299 26.93 -1.65 -3.78
CA HIS A 299 27.23 -0.74 -4.88
C HIS A 299 26.74 -1.31 -6.20
N GLU A 300 26.29 -0.45 -7.11
CA GLU A 300 25.83 -0.84 -8.46
C GLU A 300 26.91 -0.58 -9.53
N THR A 301 28.07 0.00 -9.16
CA THR A 301 29.22 0.23 -10.03
C THR A 301 30.44 -0.54 -9.58
N ALA A 302 31.25 -1.01 -10.54
CA ALA A 302 32.42 -1.84 -10.27
C ALA A 302 33.53 -1.10 -9.51
N ASP A 303 33.63 0.19 -9.71
CA ASP A 303 34.60 1.07 -9.04
C ASP A 303 34.15 1.54 -7.66
N LEU A 304 32.94 1.13 -7.23
CA LEU A 304 32.31 1.51 -5.96
C LEU A 304 32.15 3.03 -5.79
N SER A 305 32.03 3.78 -6.90
CA SER A 305 31.93 5.25 -6.88
C SER A 305 30.53 5.78 -6.57
N ASP A 306 29.52 4.95 -6.77
CA ASP A 306 28.12 5.28 -6.47
C ASP A 306 27.85 5.34 -4.95
N THR A 307 26.72 5.95 -4.60
CA THR A 307 26.25 5.98 -3.21
C THR A 307 25.79 4.59 -2.78
N PRO A 308 26.41 4.00 -1.73
CA PRO A 308 26.04 2.67 -1.29
C PRO A 308 24.61 2.60 -0.74
N ARG A 309 23.96 1.48 -1.01
CA ARG A 309 22.69 1.11 -0.42
C ARG A 309 22.91 0.17 0.76
N PHE A 310 22.19 0.39 1.85
CA PHE A 310 22.29 -0.40 3.07
C PHE A 310 21.02 -1.21 3.27
N LEU A 311 21.11 -2.54 3.09
CA LEU A 311 19.99 -3.44 3.32
C LEU A 311 20.19 -4.21 4.63
N LEU A 312 19.10 -4.42 5.35
CA LEU A 312 19.06 -5.17 6.58
C LEU A 312 18.01 -6.29 6.49
N THR A 313 18.35 -7.46 7.04
CA THR A 313 17.41 -8.59 7.16
C THR A 313 17.66 -9.37 8.45
N ASP A 314 16.58 -9.97 8.98
CA ASP A 314 16.65 -10.95 10.09
C ASP A 314 17.16 -12.32 9.62
N ALA A 315 17.00 -12.64 8.33
CA ALA A 315 17.41 -13.90 7.73
C ALA A 315 18.94 -14.05 7.69
N LEU A 316 19.55 -14.46 8.81
CA LEU A 316 21.00 -14.54 8.96
C LEU A 316 21.66 -15.52 7.98
N HIS A 317 20.92 -16.47 7.44
CA HIS A 317 21.38 -17.47 6.49
C HIS A 317 21.30 -17.01 5.01
N TRP A 318 20.64 -15.88 4.72
CA TRP A 318 20.59 -15.37 3.35
C TRP A 318 21.93 -14.75 2.95
N ASP A 319 22.32 -14.95 1.71
CA ASP A 319 23.45 -14.24 1.12
C ASP A 319 23.02 -12.85 0.58
N ALA A 320 23.99 -12.07 0.08
CA ALA A 320 23.71 -10.76 -0.49
C ALA A 320 22.79 -10.83 -1.72
N SER A 321 22.93 -11.87 -2.55
CA SER A 321 22.11 -12.04 -3.75
C SER A 321 20.65 -12.27 -3.40
N ARG A 322 20.37 -13.15 -2.43
CA ARG A 322 19.00 -13.44 -1.98
C ARG A 322 18.40 -12.21 -1.30
N THR A 323 19.17 -11.49 -0.48
CA THR A 323 18.71 -10.27 0.20
C THR A 323 18.32 -9.20 -0.83
N PHE A 324 19.19 -8.93 -1.82
CA PHE A 324 18.92 -7.95 -2.86
C PHE A 324 17.74 -8.37 -3.76
N ALA A 325 17.69 -9.64 -4.17
CA ALA A 325 16.59 -10.19 -4.95
C ALA A 325 15.25 -10.04 -4.21
N THR A 326 15.19 -10.32 -2.90
CA THR A 326 13.98 -10.12 -2.09
C THR A 326 13.62 -8.63 -1.98
N TRP A 327 14.62 -7.77 -1.74
CA TRP A 327 14.41 -6.33 -1.69
C TRP A 327 13.88 -5.75 -3.02
N SER A 328 14.26 -6.32 -4.16
CA SER A 328 13.75 -5.89 -5.48
C SER A 328 12.21 -6.00 -5.60
N PHE A 329 11.57 -6.82 -4.76
CA PHE A 329 10.11 -6.93 -4.67
C PHE A 329 9.46 -5.77 -3.88
N ARG A 330 10.23 -4.85 -3.31
CA ARG A 330 9.68 -3.59 -2.76
C ARG A 330 9.09 -2.71 -3.86
N TRP A 331 9.78 -2.59 -5.01
CA TRP A 331 9.35 -1.74 -6.13
C TRP A 331 7.92 -2.02 -6.64
N PRO A 332 7.43 -3.24 -6.72
CA PRO A 332 6.04 -3.53 -7.09
C PRO A 332 4.96 -2.77 -6.32
N ILE A 333 5.20 -2.37 -5.08
CA ILE A 333 4.18 -1.59 -4.35
C ILE A 333 4.03 -0.18 -4.94
N GLU A 334 5.11 0.41 -5.45
CA GLU A 334 5.06 1.69 -6.17
C GLU A 334 4.30 1.53 -7.50
N THR A 335 4.51 0.42 -8.20
CA THR A 335 3.74 0.05 -9.40
C THR A 335 2.26 -0.16 -9.07
N PHE A 336 1.95 -0.81 -7.94
CA PHE A 336 0.57 -0.92 -7.44
C PHE A 336 -0.04 0.46 -7.20
N HIS A 337 0.66 1.36 -6.49
CA HIS A 337 0.18 2.72 -6.27
C HIS A 337 -0.10 3.45 -7.57
N GLN A 338 0.81 3.39 -8.53
CA GLN A 338 0.64 4.02 -9.84
C GLN A 338 -0.60 3.50 -10.55
N PHE A 339 -0.78 2.19 -10.62
CA PHE A 339 -1.92 1.59 -11.33
C PHE A 339 -3.24 1.79 -10.58
N ALA A 340 -3.24 1.70 -9.25
CA ALA A 340 -4.42 1.98 -8.44
C ALA A 340 -4.91 3.43 -8.65
N LYS A 341 -4.01 4.41 -8.67
CA LYS A 341 -4.34 5.82 -8.90
C LYS A 341 -4.83 6.07 -10.33
N HIS A 342 -4.07 5.67 -11.32
CA HIS A 342 -4.37 6.03 -12.73
C HIS A 342 -5.47 5.16 -13.34
N LEU A 343 -5.58 3.88 -12.96
CA LEU A 343 -6.46 2.94 -13.65
C LEU A 343 -7.64 2.47 -12.81
N ALA A 344 -7.49 2.36 -11.49
CA ALA A 344 -8.54 1.85 -10.60
C ALA A 344 -9.19 2.91 -9.70
N GLY A 345 -9.02 4.19 -9.99
CA GLY A 345 -9.73 5.30 -9.36
C GLY A 345 -9.39 5.56 -7.90
N PHE A 346 -8.22 5.16 -7.41
CA PHE A 346 -7.80 5.25 -6.01
C PHE A 346 -7.91 6.67 -5.42
N GLU A 347 -7.75 7.72 -6.22
CA GLU A 347 -7.84 9.13 -5.83
C GLU A 347 -9.18 9.80 -6.22
N ALA A 348 -10.12 9.04 -6.80
CA ALA A 348 -11.28 9.64 -7.44
C ALA A 348 -12.43 10.00 -6.49
N ALA A 349 -12.54 9.34 -5.33
CA ALA A 349 -13.68 9.51 -4.45
C ALA A 349 -13.57 10.74 -3.56
N GLN A 350 -14.67 11.51 -3.48
CA GLN A 350 -14.80 12.69 -2.61
C GLN A 350 -15.76 12.36 -1.45
N LEU A 351 -15.32 11.52 -0.53
CA LEU A 351 -16.16 10.99 0.55
C LEU A 351 -15.80 11.61 1.91
N ARG A 352 -16.81 11.96 2.70
CA ARG A 352 -16.63 12.61 4.01
C ARG A 352 -16.73 11.63 5.16
N ASN A 353 -17.41 10.52 4.97
CA ASN A 353 -17.60 9.49 5.99
C ASN A 353 -16.40 8.53 5.99
N GLN A 354 -15.90 8.17 7.17
CA GLN A 354 -14.76 7.27 7.37
C GLN A 354 -14.98 5.92 6.69
N GLU A 355 -16.12 5.30 6.96
CA GLU A 355 -16.45 3.97 6.43
C GLU A 355 -16.56 3.98 4.90
N ALA A 356 -17.17 5.02 4.34
CA ALA A 356 -17.28 5.20 2.89
C ALA A 356 -15.90 5.32 2.22
N VAL A 357 -14.97 6.06 2.84
CA VAL A 357 -13.59 6.19 2.33
C VAL A 357 -12.85 4.86 2.37
N LYS A 358 -12.95 4.11 3.47
CA LYS A 358 -12.36 2.77 3.58
C LYS A 358 -12.91 1.82 2.51
N ARG A 359 -14.23 1.80 2.33
CA ARG A 359 -14.87 1.01 1.26
C ARG A 359 -14.34 1.36 -0.11
N HIS A 360 -14.19 2.65 -0.40
CA HIS A 360 -13.64 3.08 -1.69
C HIS A 360 -12.24 2.54 -1.94
N PHE A 361 -11.31 2.67 -0.99
CA PHE A 361 -9.96 2.16 -1.15
C PHE A 361 -9.93 0.63 -1.31
N CYS A 362 -10.75 -0.09 -0.55
CA CYS A 362 -10.90 -1.54 -0.70
C CYS A 362 -11.42 -1.92 -2.11
N LEU A 363 -12.45 -1.23 -2.59
CA LEU A 363 -13.01 -1.47 -3.93
C LEU A 363 -12.01 -1.11 -5.05
N SER A 364 -11.17 -0.10 -4.84
CA SER A 364 -10.07 0.23 -5.77
C SER A 364 -9.01 -0.88 -5.81
N CYS A 365 -8.69 -1.52 -4.67
CA CYS A 365 -7.80 -2.68 -4.64
C CYS A 365 -8.41 -3.85 -5.43
N VAL A 366 -9.71 -4.14 -5.23
CA VAL A 366 -10.42 -5.19 -5.99
C VAL A 366 -10.42 -4.88 -7.48
N ALA A 367 -10.69 -3.63 -7.88
CA ALA A 367 -10.64 -3.19 -9.28
C ALA A 367 -9.25 -3.38 -9.90
N GLN A 368 -8.20 -2.99 -9.18
CA GLN A 368 -6.81 -3.17 -9.65
C GLN A 368 -6.46 -4.66 -9.86
N SER A 369 -6.87 -5.52 -8.94
CA SER A 369 -6.64 -6.96 -9.05
C SER A 369 -7.46 -7.61 -10.17
N ALA A 370 -8.70 -7.15 -10.42
CA ALA A 370 -9.47 -7.59 -11.57
C ALA A 370 -8.74 -7.24 -12.88
N LEU A 371 -8.16 -6.03 -12.96
CA LEU A 371 -7.36 -5.64 -14.12
C LEU A 371 -6.09 -6.50 -14.29
N GLN A 372 -5.46 -6.95 -13.18
CA GLN A 372 -4.34 -7.89 -13.24
C GLN A 372 -4.74 -9.28 -13.78
N GLN A 373 -6.00 -9.67 -13.61
CA GLN A 373 -6.50 -10.97 -14.10
C GLN A 373 -6.99 -10.91 -15.54
N ALA A 374 -7.33 -9.71 -16.03
CA ALA A 374 -7.82 -9.54 -17.39
C ALA A 374 -6.76 -9.90 -18.42
N SER A 375 -7.14 -10.68 -19.43
CA SER A 375 -6.31 -10.96 -20.60
C SER A 375 -6.41 -9.83 -21.61
N CYS A 376 -5.38 -9.67 -22.44
CA CYS A 376 -5.46 -8.77 -23.59
C CYS A 376 -5.91 -9.55 -24.82
N GLN A 377 -6.93 -9.06 -25.49
CA GLN A 377 -7.37 -9.57 -26.78
C GLN A 377 -7.08 -8.55 -27.87
N GLY A 378 -6.61 -9.00 -29.04
CA GLY A 378 -6.52 -8.20 -30.25
C GLY A 378 -5.12 -8.03 -30.84
N GLN A 379 -5.07 -7.41 -32.06
CA GLN A 379 -3.91 -7.36 -32.96
C GLN A 379 -2.62 -6.72 -32.38
N LYS A 380 -2.69 -5.96 -31.30
CA LYS A 380 -1.49 -5.39 -30.69
C LYS A 380 -0.69 -6.41 -29.86
N SER A 381 -1.34 -7.43 -29.29
CA SER A 381 -0.65 -8.50 -28.59
C SER A 381 0.16 -9.37 -29.57
N GLU A 382 -0.35 -9.57 -30.78
CA GLU A 382 0.33 -10.30 -31.84
C GLU A 382 1.54 -9.53 -32.41
N ARG A 383 1.45 -8.20 -32.48
CA ARG A 383 2.54 -7.35 -33.01
C ARG A 383 3.75 -7.22 -32.09
N PHE A 384 3.57 -7.39 -30.78
CA PHE A 384 4.65 -7.21 -29.81
C PHE A 384 5.23 -8.54 -29.31
N GLU A 385 4.82 -9.68 -29.87
CA GLU A 385 5.34 -11.01 -29.53
C GLU A 385 5.53 -11.20 -28.01
N PHE A 386 4.54 -10.78 -27.21
CA PHE A 386 4.59 -11.06 -25.78
C PHE A 386 4.48 -12.57 -25.59
N ALA A 387 5.58 -13.19 -25.22
CA ALA A 387 5.69 -14.64 -25.03
C ALA A 387 4.75 -15.17 -23.93
N ASP A 388 4.17 -14.29 -23.10
CA ASP A 388 3.28 -14.64 -21.98
C ASP A 388 2.26 -13.51 -21.78
N GLU A 389 0.97 -13.86 -21.62
CA GLU A 389 -0.11 -12.92 -21.30
C GLU A 389 0.16 -12.10 -20.04
N SER A 390 0.93 -12.66 -19.07
CA SER A 390 1.32 -11.98 -17.85
C SER A 390 2.22 -10.76 -18.07
N GLN A 391 2.87 -10.67 -19.24
CA GLN A 391 3.77 -9.56 -19.60
C GLN A 391 3.06 -8.41 -20.31
N GLN A 392 1.79 -8.57 -20.64
CA GLN A 392 1.04 -7.52 -21.34
C GLN A 392 0.87 -6.27 -20.46
N PRO A 393 1.09 -5.07 -21.04
CA PRO A 393 0.91 -3.82 -20.29
C PRO A 393 -0.48 -3.67 -19.67
N ILE A 394 -0.56 -3.32 -18.40
CA ILE A 394 -1.83 -3.22 -17.69
C ILE A 394 -2.81 -2.22 -18.30
N GLY A 395 -2.31 -1.16 -18.94
CA GLY A 395 -3.13 -0.22 -19.70
C GLY A 395 -3.82 -0.87 -20.90
N GLN A 396 -3.15 -1.81 -21.56
CA GLN A 396 -3.73 -2.56 -22.68
C GLN A 396 -4.86 -3.49 -22.22
N ARG A 397 -4.72 -4.10 -21.04
CA ARG A 397 -5.79 -4.90 -20.42
C ARG A 397 -7.05 -4.07 -20.15
N ARG A 398 -6.89 -2.83 -19.70
CA ARG A 398 -8.02 -1.89 -19.53
C ARG A 398 -8.74 -1.62 -20.85
N TYR A 399 -8.02 -1.41 -21.94
CA TYR A 399 -8.64 -1.22 -23.27
C TYR A 399 -9.37 -2.48 -23.75
N SER A 400 -8.83 -3.67 -23.49
CA SER A 400 -9.50 -4.93 -23.82
C SER A 400 -10.81 -5.09 -23.05
N LEU A 401 -10.81 -4.84 -21.73
CA LEU A 401 -12.03 -4.85 -20.92
C LEU A 401 -13.07 -3.84 -21.40
N ALA A 402 -12.65 -2.62 -21.74
CA ALA A 402 -13.56 -1.61 -22.29
C ALA A 402 -14.18 -2.05 -23.62
N ARG A 403 -13.40 -2.68 -24.49
CA ARG A 403 -13.86 -3.22 -25.76
C ARG A 403 -14.86 -4.36 -25.57
N GLU A 404 -14.58 -5.30 -24.68
CA GLU A 404 -15.50 -6.40 -24.37
C GLU A 404 -16.81 -5.86 -23.80
N ALA A 405 -16.77 -4.88 -22.88
CA ALA A 405 -17.96 -4.27 -22.33
C ALA A 405 -18.82 -3.59 -23.40
N VAL A 406 -18.21 -2.94 -24.40
CA VAL A 406 -18.94 -2.34 -25.54
C VAL A 406 -19.52 -3.42 -26.45
N GLN A 407 -18.78 -4.49 -26.71
CA GLN A 407 -19.29 -5.59 -27.55
C GLN A 407 -20.53 -6.26 -26.92
N GLN A 408 -20.51 -6.51 -25.62
CA GLN A 408 -21.66 -7.09 -24.89
C GLN A 408 -22.92 -6.22 -24.89
N VAL A 409 -22.77 -4.92 -25.14
CA VAL A 409 -23.92 -3.98 -25.23
C VAL A 409 -24.49 -3.93 -26.65
N VAL A 410 -23.66 -4.24 -27.65
CA VAL A 410 -24.06 -4.18 -29.09
C VAL A 410 -24.65 -5.51 -29.57
N GLU A 411 -24.31 -6.61 -28.95
CA GLU A 411 -24.91 -7.93 -29.15
C GLU A 411 -26.23 -8.07 -28.36
#